data_754c5f0f7af180704cf5fd05f04e1f1b
#
_entry.id   754c5f0f7af180704cf5fd05f04e1f1b
#
_cell.length_a   1.000
_cell.length_b   1.000
_cell.length_c   1.000
_cell.angle_alpha   90.00
_cell.angle_beta   90.00
_cell.angle_gamma   90.00
#
_symmetry.space_group_name_H-M   'P 1'
#
loop_
_entity.id
_entity.type
_entity.pdbx_description
1 polymer ?
#
loop_
_entity_poly.entity_id
_entity_poly.type
_entity_poly.pdbx_seq_one_letter_code
_entity_poly.pdbx_strand_id
1 'polypeptide(L)'
;MQWWCLGIYVIQGLSLSAVPQIYEIEWIKVIPYLIVLGTAITGVNVMVVLLLGIVSTGIIGICTATGVFGVTPAENMNASTAFFDWFGAMGTGITGMGELIIITLLAGGMLETIRYNGGIDFVITRLTRHVTGKRGAEFSIAALVSVANLCTANNTIAIITTGPIAKDIAKRFRLDRRKTASILDTFSCLIQGIIPYGAQMLIAAGLAGISPLSIIGNLYYPFCMGACAVLAILIRYPGRYS
;
A
#
# COMPACT_ATOMS: atom_id res chain seq x y z
N MET A 1 -10.38 -17.92 -1.03
CA MET A 1 -9.90 -16.96 0.00
C MET A 1 -11.02 -16.05 0.54
N GLN A 2 -12.04 -15.71 -0.24
CA GLN A 2 -13.19 -14.88 0.14
C GLN A 2 -14.10 -15.49 1.23
N TRP A 3 -14.24 -16.80 1.28
CA TRP A 3 -15.11 -17.52 2.23
C TRP A 3 -14.62 -17.47 3.68
N TRP A 4 -13.32 -17.35 3.90
CA TRP A 4 -12.73 -17.23 5.25
C TRP A 4 -12.99 -15.86 5.87
N CYS A 5 -12.98 -14.79 5.06
CA CYS A 5 -13.32 -13.46 5.53
C CYS A 5 -14.79 -13.36 5.94
N LEU A 6 -15.71 -13.93 5.15
CA LEU A 6 -17.14 -13.99 5.47
C LEU A 6 -17.40 -14.75 6.78
N GLY A 7 -16.70 -15.86 7.03
CA GLY A 7 -16.81 -16.62 8.28
C GLY A 7 -16.42 -15.81 9.52
N ILE A 8 -15.40 -14.96 9.43
CA ILE A 8 -14.95 -14.12 10.55
C ILE A 8 -15.96 -12.99 10.83
N TYR A 9 -16.55 -12.38 9.80
CA TYR A 9 -17.58 -11.36 9.97
C TYR A 9 -18.87 -11.89 10.60
N VAL A 10 -19.26 -13.12 10.27
CA VAL A 10 -20.44 -13.78 10.86
C VAL A 10 -20.24 -14.11 12.34
N ILE A 11 -19.02 -14.45 12.75
CA ILE A 11 -18.68 -14.77 14.16
C ILE A 11 -18.70 -13.52 15.04
N GLN A 12 -18.46 -12.32 14.50
CA GLN A 12 -18.42 -11.07 15.27
C GLN A 12 -19.76 -10.42 15.56
N GLY A 13 -20.88 -11.02 15.14
CA GLY A 13 -22.23 -10.49 15.45
C GLY A 13 -22.50 -9.09 14.89
N LEU A 14 -21.73 -8.64 13.88
CA LEU A 14 -22.00 -7.42 13.17
C LEU A 14 -23.31 -7.58 12.42
N SER A 15 -24.36 -6.94 12.92
CA SER A 15 -25.63 -6.83 12.20
C SER A 15 -25.37 -6.25 10.81
N LEU A 16 -25.49 -7.08 9.79
CA LEU A 16 -25.51 -6.70 8.37
C LEU A 16 -26.77 -5.86 8.12
N SER A 17 -26.83 -4.65 8.65
CA SER A 17 -27.90 -3.69 8.37
C SER A 17 -27.72 -2.98 7.02
N ALA A 18 -26.67 -3.27 6.28
CA ALA A 18 -26.54 -2.93 4.86
C ALA A 18 -26.52 -4.23 4.08
N VAL A 19 -27.69 -4.68 3.61
CA VAL A 19 -27.74 -5.65 2.52
C VAL A 19 -26.96 -5.02 1.36
N PRO A 20 -25.83 -5.61 0.94
CA PRO A 20 -25.13 -5.09 -0.22
C PRO A 20 -26.12 -5.14 -1.38
N GLN A 21 -26.45 -3.99 -1.95
CA GLN A 21 -27.20 -3.97 -3.21
C GLN A 21 -26.40 -4.85 -4.17
N ILE A 22 -27.03 -5.90 -4.68
CA ILE A 22 -26.44 -6.76 -5.69
C ILE A 22 -26.37 -5.90 -6.94
N TYR A 23 -25.23 -5.19 -7.09
CA TYR A 23 -24.93 -4.53 -8.36
C TYR A 23 -24.65 -5.63 -9.38
N GLU A 24 -25.40 -5.60 -10.48
CA GLU A 24 -25.06 -6.43 -11.63
C GLU A 24 -23.64 -6.05 -12.08
N ILE A 25 -22.73 -7.01 -11.98
CA ILE A 25 -21.33 -6.80 -12.34
C ILE A 25 -21.26 -6.74 -13.87
N GLU A 26 -21.06 -5.57 -14.41
CA GLU A 26 -20.75 -5.40 -15.83
C GLU A 26 -19.31 -5.90 -16.08
N TRP A 27 -19.18 -7.14 -16.52
CA TRP A 27 -17.90 -7.81 -16.77
C TRP A 27 -16.96 -7.02 -17.68
N ILE A 28 -17.51 -6.21 -18.58
CA ILE A 28 -16.75 -5.34 -19.49
C ILE A 28 -15.93 -4.31 -18.72
N LYS A 29 -16.44 -3.78 -17.60
CA LYS A 29 -15.74 -2.83 -16.75
C LYS A 29 -14.61 -3.46 -15.92
N VAL A 30 -14.56 -4.79 -15.86
CA VAL A 30 -13.49 -5.53 -15.17
C VAL A 30 -12.24 -5.69 -16.05
N ILE A 31 -12.40 -5.64 -17.38
CA ILE A 31 -11.31 -5.86 -18.35
C ILE A 31 -10.09 -4.96 -18.11
N PRO A 32 -10.21 -3.63 -17.86
CA PRO A 32 -9.05 -2.76 -17.60
C PRO A 32 -8.24 -3.22 -16.39
N TYR A 33 -8.91 -3.68 -15.33
CA TYR A 33 -8.22 -4.18 -14.13
C TYR A 33 -7.42 -5.45 -14.43
N LEU A 34 -7.95 -6.33 -15.27
CA LEU A 34 -7.23 -7.55 -15.71
C LEU A 34 -6.03 -7.19 -16.59
N ILE A 35 -6.14 -6.18 -17.46
CA ILE A 35 -5.03 -5.68 -18.28
C ILE A 35 -3.92 -5.13 -17.38
N VAL A 36 -4.27 -4.27 -16.42
CA VAL A 36 -3.31 -3.69 -15.47
C VAL A 36 -2.63 -4.79 -14.64
N LEU A 37 -3.41 -5.73 -14.11
CA LEU A 37 -2.88 -6.84 -13.31
C LEU A 37 -1.97 -7.75 -14.15
N GLY A 38 -2.40 -8.12 -15.35
CA GLY A 38 -1.62 -8.98 -16.25
C GLY A 38 -0.30 -8.33 -16.66
N THR A 39 -0.32 -7.05 -17.04
CA THR A 39 0.88 -6.32 -17.42
C THR A 39 1.81 -6.05 -16.23
N ALA A 40 1.26 -5.84 -15.02
CA ALA A 40 2.07 -5.72 -13.80
C ALA A 40 2.82 -7.01 -13.47
N ILE A 41 2.19 -8.18 -13.63
CA ILE A 41 2.82 -9.49 -13.39
C ILE A 41 3.95 -9.76 -14.38
N THR A 42 3.86 -9.28 -15.62
CA THR A 42 4.93 -9.43 -16.63
C THR A 42 6.17 -8.56 -16.35
N GLY A 43 6.15 -7.74 -15.30
CA GLY A 43 7.30 -6.92 -14.90
C GLY A 43 7.53 -5.68 -15.78
N VAL A 44 6.51 -5.26 -16.52
CA VAL A 44 6.54 -4.02 -17.31
C VAL A 44 6.67 -2.80 -16.39
N ASN A 45 7.29 -1.73 -16.88
CA ASN A 45 7.45 -0.49 -16.12
C ASN A 45 6.08 0.03 -15.61
N VAL A 46 6.02 0.34 -14.32
CA VAL A 46 4.79 0.77 -13.63
C VAL A 46 4.11 1.95 -14.35
N MET A 47 4.87 2.90 -14.88
CA MET A 47 4.30 4.04 -15.61
C MET A 47 3.56 3.59 -16.87
N VAL A 48 4.09 2.61 -17.60
CA VAL A 48 3.43 2.05 -18.79
C VAL A 48 2.18 1.28 -18.40
N VAL A 49 2.22 0.50 -17.31
CA VAL A 49 1.07 -0.24 -16.79
C VAL A 49 -0.07 0.72 -16.43
N LEU A 50 0.23 1.82 -15.73
CA LEU A 50 -0.75 2.85 -15.37
C LEU A 50 -1.32 3.55 -16.59
N LEU A 51 -0.50 3.92 -17.57
CA LEU A 51 -0.97 4.52 -18.83
C LEU A 51 -1.88 3.57 -19.61
N LEU A 52 -1.53 2.28 -19.70
CA LEU A 52 -2.39 1.26 -20.29
C LEU A 52 -3.73 1.15 -19.55
N GLY A 53 -3.73 1.24 -18.23
CA GLY A 53 -4.94 1.27 -17.41
C GLY A 53 -5.83 2.47 -17.76
N ILE A 54 -5.26 3.67 -17.82
CA ILE A 54 -6.00 4.90 -18.15
C ILE A 54 -6.58 4.83 -19.57
N VAL A 55 -5.79 4.41 -20.54
CA VAL A 55 -6.23 4.30 -21.93
C VAL A 55 -7.31 3.23 -22.09
N SER A 56 -7.13 2.05 -21.47
CA SER A 56 -8.11 0.96 -21.56
C SER A 56 -9.44 1.31 -20.89
N THR A 57 -9.42 2.01 -19.74
CA THR A 57 -10.65 2.50 -19.11
C THR A 57 -11.36 3.54 -19.95
N GLY A 58 -10.61 4.44 -20.61
CA GLY A 58 -11.17 5.45 -21.53
C GLY A 58 -11.85 4.80 -22.75
N ILE A 59 -11.17 3.86 -23.40
CA ILE A 59 -11.73 3.16 -24.57
C ILE A 59 -13.00 2.42 -24.20
N ILE A 60 -12.97 1.65 -23.11
CA ILE A 60 -14.14 0.89 -22.64
C ILE A 60 -15.28 1.82 -22.22
N GLY A 61 -14.96 2.92 -21.53
CA GLY A 61 -15.94 3.94 -21.14
C GLY A 61 -16.65 4.55 -22.35
N ILE A 62 -15.91 4.93 -23.39
CA ILE A 62 -16.47 5.49 -24.63
C ILE A 62 -17.28 4.42 -25.38
N CYS A 63 -16.78 3.20 -25.50
CA CYS A 63 -17.48 2.10 -26.18
C CYS A 63 -18.78 1.70 -25.46
N THR A 64 -18.82 1.71 -24.14
CA THR A 64 -20.04 1.45 -23.37
C THR A 64 -21.05 2.59 -23.51
N ALA A 65 -20.57 3.85 -23.50
CA ALA A 65 -21.42 5.03 -23.71
C ALA A 65 -22.05 5.08 -25.12
N THR A 66 -21.36 4.56 -26.13
CA THR A 66 -21.86 4.50 -27.52
C THR A 66 -22.67 3.25 -27.83
N GLY A 67 -22.89 2.37 -26.85
CA GLY A 67 -23.69 1.15 -27.01
C GLY A 67 -23.03 0.04 -27.85
N VAL A 68 -21.75 0.15 -28.19
CA VAL A 68 -21.01 -0.81 -29.01
C VAL A 68 -21.02 -2.23 -28.41
N PHE A 69 -21.12 -2.39 -27.11
CA PHE A 69 -21.15 -3.66 -26.40
C PHE A 69 -22.58 -4.14 -26.02
N GLY A 70 -23.64 -3.58 -26.64
CA GLY A 70 -25.00 -3.98 -26.33
C GLY A 70 -25.53 -3.53 -24.96
N VAL A 71 -24.78 -2.70 -24.27
CA VAL A 71 -25.24 -2.01 -23.05
C VAL A 71 -26.12 -0.85 -23.51
N THR A 72 -27.33 -0.74 -22.95
CA THR A 72 -28.23 0.37 -23.25
C THR A 72 -27.53 1.68 -22.94
N PRO A 73 -27.30 2.57 -23.92
CA PRO A 73 -26.68 3.85 -23.66
C PRO A 73 -27.54 4.64 -22.64
N ALA A 74 -26.90 5.28 -21.67
CA ALA A 74 -27.60 6.23 -20.83
C ALA A 74 -28.21 7.33 -21.73
N GLU A 75 -29.49 7.67 -21.50
CA GLU A 75 -30.20 8.68 -22.29
C GLU A 75 -29.33 9.93 -22.46
N ASN A 76 -29.06 10.30 -23.73
CA ASN A 76 -28.26 11.48 -24.14
C ASN A 76 -26.72 11.38 -24.04
N MET A 77 -26.10 10.19 -23.96
CA MET A 77 -24.65 10.07 -24.03
C MET A 77 -24.16 9.95 -25.49
N ASN A 78 -23.45 10.99 -25.95
CA ASN A 78 -22.71 10.97 -27.22
C ASN A 78 -21.23 10.65 -26.98
N ALA A 79 -20.51 10.19 -28.01
CA ALA A 79 -19.08 9.90 -27.90
C ALA A 79 -18.25 11.11 -27.41
N SER A 80 -18.67 12.33 -27.77
CA SER A 80 -18.02 13.57 -27.31
C SER A 80 -18.24 13.82 -25.82
N THR A 81 -19.44 13.61 -25.29
CA THR A 81 -19.72 13.75 -23.87
C THR A 81 -18.96 12.70 -23.05
N ALA A 82 -18.93 11.46 -23.49
CA ALA A 82 -18.16 10.39 -22.85
C ALA A 82 -16.65 10.68 -22.81
N PHE A 83 -16.13 11.32 -23.86
CA PHE A 83 -14.73 11.74 -23.88
C PHE A 83 -14.45 12.86 -22.86
N PHE A 84 -15.30 13.87 -22.77
CA PHE A 84 -15.15 14.94 -21.78
C PHE A 84 -15.34 14.43 -20.36
N ASP A 85 -16.25 13.51 -20.13
CA ASP A 85 -16.48 12.88 -18.83
C ASP A 85 -15.27 12.05 -18.40
N TRP A 86 -14.61 11.35 -19.32
CA TRP A 86 -13.38 10.64 -19.04
C TRP A 86 -12.25 11.59 -18.63
N PHE A 87 -12.05 12.72 -19.31
CA PHE A 87 -11.09 13.74 -18.90
C PHE A 87 -11.47 14.38 -17.56
N GLY A 88 -12.76 14.63 -17.35
CA GLY A 88 -13.29 15.12 -16.07
C GLY A 88 -13.00 14.16 -14.92
N ALA A 89 -13.19 12.86 -15.16
CA ALA A 89 -12.87 11.81 -14.18
C ALA A 89 -11.37 11.75 -13.83
N MET A 90 -10.48 11.95 -14.82
CA MET A 90 -9.05 12.08 -14.56
C MET A 90 -8.74 13.31 -13.70
N GLY A 91 -9.34 14.46 -14.01
CA GLY A 91 -9.21 15.69 -13.22
C GLY A 91 -9.70 15.51 -11.78
N THR A 92 -10.84 14.87 -11.61
CA THR A 92 -11.40 14.53 -10.28
C THR A 92 -10.48 13.55 -9.52
N GLY A 93 -9.91 12.55 -10.20
CA GLY A 93 -8.93 11.65 -9.62
C GLY A 93 -7.67 12.36 -9.12
N ILE A 94 -7.14 13.31 -9.90
CA ILE A 94 -5.96 14.12 -9.53
C ILE A 94 -6.28 15.01 -8.32
N THR A 95 -7.42 15.71 -8.35
CA THR A 95 -7.83 16.59 -7.24
C THR A 95 -8.13 15.80 -5.96
N GLY A 96 -8.73 14.61 -6.08
CA GLY A 96 -8.93 13.70 -4.94
C GLY A 96 -7.62 13.20 -4.30
N MET A 97 -6.52 13.18 -5.07
CA MET A 97 -5.17 12.86 -4.55
C MET A 97 -4.42 14.09 -4.01
N GLY A 98 -4.97 15.30 -4.14
CA GLY A 98 -4.31 16.56 -3.78
C GLY A 98 -3.88 16.60 -2.31
N GLU A 99 -4.75 16.20 -1.40
CA GLU A 99 -4.45 16.12 0.03
C GLU A 99 -3.27 15.18 0.31
N LEU A 100 -3.25 14.04 -0.34
CA LEU A 100 -2.20 13.02 -0.22
C LEU A 100 -0.86 13.53 -0.76
N ILE A 101 -0.86 14.27 -1.86
CA ILE A 101 0.34 14.90 -2.42
C ILE A 101 0.90 15.92 -1.42
N ILE A 102 0.05 16.77 -0.84
CA ILE A 102 0.45 17.79 0.15
C ILE A 102 1.05 17.12 1.38
N ILE A 103 0.36 16.11 1.95
CA ILE A 103 0.86 15.37 3.12
C ILE A 103 2.22 14.73 2.82
N THR A 104 2.38 14.12 1.65
CA THR A 104 3.64 13.45 1.26
C THR A 104 4.78 14.46 1.11
N LEU A 105 4.53 15.62 0.51
CA LEU A 105 5.52 16.70 0.37
C LEU A 105 5.94 17.25 1.73
N LEU A 106 4.98 17.53 2.62
CA LEU A 106 5.27 18.02 3.97
C LEU A 106 6.04 16.99 4.80
N ALA A 107 5.61 15.73 4.75
CA ALA A 107 6.30 14.63 5.43
C ALA A 107 7.74 14.43 4.91
N GLY A 108 7.93 14.53 3.59
CA GLY A 108 9.26 14.48 2.98
C GLY A 108 10.17 15.63 3.43
N GLY A 109 9.64 16.86 3.45
CA GLY A 109 10.37 18.03 3.95
C GLY A 109 10.73 17.92 5.44
N MET A 110 9.79 17.44 6.26
CA MET A 110 10.03 17.18 7.69
C MET A 110 11.12 16.12 7.89
N LEU A 111 11.08 15.03 7.13
CA LEU A 111 12.09 13.97 7.20
C LEU A 111 13.47 14.50 6.85
N GLU A 112 13.61 15.32 5.79
CA GLU A 112 14.89 15.89 5.39
C GLU A 112 15.42 16.85 6.46
N THR A 113 14.54 17.60 7.12
CA THR A 113 14.90 18.46 8.25
C THR A 113 15.42 17.63 9.45
N ILE A 114 14.75 16.53 9.77
CA ILE A 114 15.17 15.60 10.82
C ILE A 114 16.52 14.98 10.47
N ARG A 115 16.71 14.59 9.22
CA ARG A 115 17.96 14.02 8.71
C ARG A 115 19.10 15.02 8.79
N TYR A 116 18.87 16.25 8.32
CA TYR A 116 19.87 17.32 8.36
C TYR A 116 20.35 17.65 9.78
N ASN A 117 19.43 17.60 10.75
CA ASN A 117 19.74 17.83 12.17
C ASN A 117 20.31 16.59 12.88
N GLY A 118 20.65 15.52 12.15
CA GLY A 118 21.22 14.30 12.73
C GLY A 118 20.25 13.45 13.54
N GLY A 119 18.94 13.75 13.47
CA GLY A 119 17.91 13.01 14.20
C GLY A 119 17.84 11.54 13.81
N ILE A 120 18.04 11.24 12.53
CA ILE A 120 18.09 9.86 12.04
C ILE A 120 19.30 9.13 12.64
N ASP A 121 20.49 9.73 12.61
CA ASP A 121 21.71 9.14 13.15
C ASP A 121 21.60 8.91 14.67
N PHE A 122 20.93 9.81 15.38
CA PHE A 122 20.62 9.63 16.81
C PHE A 122 19.76 8.39 17.04
N VAL A 123 18.66 8.25 16.29
CA VAL A 123 17.75 7.10 16.40
C VAL A 123 18.49 5.80 16.10
N ILE A 124 19.31 5.78 15.05
CA ILE A 124 20.12 4.61 14.69
C ILE A 124 21.08 4.22 15.80
N THR A 125 21.86 5.18 16.26
CA THR A 125 22.84 4.95 17.32
C THR A 125 22.16 4.44 18.59
N ARG A 126 20.99 4.97 18.91
CA ARG A 126 20.22 4.55 20.09
C ARG A 126 19.67 3.13 19.93
N LEU A 127 19.13 2.80 18.75
CA LEU A 127 18.58 1.47 18.46
C LEU A 127 19.67 0.39 18.43
N THR A 128 20.87 0.71 17.92
CA THR A 128 21.94 -0.27 17.78
C THR A 128 22.86 -0.40 19.00
N ARG A 129 22.76 0.51 19.97
CA ARG A 129 23.66 0.58 21.12
C ARG A 129 23.70 -0.72 21.96
N HIS A 130 22.57 -1.40 22.09
CA HIS A 130 22.44 -2.60 22.94
C HIS A 130 22.38 -3.91 22.15
N VAL A 131 22.72 -3.88 20.86
CA VAL A 131 22.62 -5.05 19.98
C VAL A 131 23.90 -5.88 20.10
N THR A 132 23.76 -7.08 20.67
CA THR A 132 24.88 -8.01 20.87
C THR A 132 24.85 -9.23 19.96
N GLY A 133 23.79 -9.47 19.21
CA GLY A 133 23.65 -10.67 18.39
C GLY A 133 22.83 -10.48 17.12
N LYS A 134 22.83 -11.49 16.25
CA LYS A 134 22.11 -11.47 14.97
C LYS A 134 20.62 -11.17 15.12
N ARG A 135 19.92 -11.80 16.08
CA ARG A 135 18.49 -11.54 16.34
C ARG A 135 18.23 -10.08 16.74
N GLY A 136 19.08 -9.55 17.62
CA GLY A 136 18.99 -8.15 18.02
C GLY A 136 19.21 -7.19 16.85
N ALA A 137 20.13 -7.54 15.95
CA ALA A 137 20.36 -6.76 14.73
C ALA A 137 19.14 -6.80 13.78
N GLU A 138 18.50 -7.95 13.62
CA GLU A 138 17.26 -8.09 12.82
C GLU A 138 16.12 -7.25 13.42
N PHE A 139 15.93 -7.29 14.74
CA PHE A 139 14.95 -6.43 15.43
C PHE A 139 15.29 -4.94 15.33
N SER A 140 16.58 -4.58 15.37
CA SER A 140 17.00 -3.19 15.20
C SER A 140 16.69 -2.67 13.80
N ILE A 141 16.89 -3.48 12.77
CA ILE A 141 16.52 -3.14 11.39
C ILE A 141 15.00 -3.00 11.27
N ALA A 142 14.24 -3.93 11.86
CA ALA A 142 12.78 -3.88 11.88
C ALA A 142 12.27 -2.61 12.58
N ALA A 143 12.80 -2.28 13.76
CA ALA A 143 12.44 -1.08 14.49
C ALA A 143 12.81 0.20 13.73
N LEU A 144 13.99 0.23 13.10
CA LEU A 144 14.47 1.37 12.34
C LEU A 144 13.53 1.71 11.18
N VAL A 145 13.19 0.72 10.35
CA VAL A 145 12.29 0.94 9.21
C VAL A 145 10.87 1.26 9.67
N SER A 146 10.43 0.68 10.78
CA SER A 146 9.12 0.97 11.38
C SER A 146 9.01 2.44 11.82
N VAL A 147 10.02 2.95 12.53
CA VAL A 147 10.07 4.37 12.96
C VAL A 147 10.14 5.30 11.74
N ALA A 148 11.00 4.99 10.76
CA ALA A 148 11.09 5.78 9.55
C ALA A 148 9.75 5.81 8.79
N ASN A 149 9.04 4.69 8.72
CA ASN A 149 7.75 4.63 8.05
C ASN A 149 6.64 5.36 8.82
N LEU A 150 6.66 5.32 10.16
CA LEU A 150 5.79 6.18 10.97
C LEU A 150 5.99 7.67 10.68
N CYS A 151 7.24 8.10 10.48
CA CYS A 151 7.54 9.51 10.18
C CYS A 151 7.18 9.91 8.75
N THR A 152 7.33 8.99 7.79
CA THR A 152 7.18 9.32 6.36
C THR A 152 5.82 8.94 5.79
N ALA A 153 5.10 8.06 6.45
CA ALA A 153 3.87 7.41 5.95
C ALA A 153 4.03 6.84 4.52
N ASN A 154 5.27 6.53 4.12
CA ASN A 154 5.60 6.07 2.79
C ASN A 154 6.65 4.96 2.85
N ASN A 155 6.24 3.75 2.43
CA ASN A 155 7.06 2.56 2.40
C ASN A 155 8.36 2.77 1.61
N THR A 156 8.26 3.30 0.39
CA THR A 156 9.41 3.49 -0.50
C THR A 156 10.44 4.43 0.12
N ILE A 157 10.00 5.56 0.66
CA ILE A 157 10.87 6.55 1.31
C ILE A 157 11.51 5.94 2.56
N ALA A 158 10.75 5.23 3.38
CA ALA A 158 11.25 4.55 4.56
C ALA A 158 12.36 3.54 4.23
N ILE A 159 12.17 2.71 3.20
CA ILE A 159 13.17 1.72 2.77
C ILE A 159 14.39 2.39 2.16
N ILE A 160 14.25 3.40 1.32
CA ILE A 160 15.37 4.11 0.70
C ILE A 160 16.23 4.80 1.76
N THR A 161 15.62 5.44 2.74
CA THR A 161 16.35 6.16 3.80
C THR A 161 17.04 5.23 4.79
N THR A 162 16.39 4.13 5.16
CA THR A 162 16.94 3.19 6.14
C THR A 162 17.82 2.11 5.54
N GLY A 163 17.70 1.88 4.23
CA GLY A 163 18.43 0.82 3.50
C GLY A 163 19.94 0.86 3.69
N PRO A 164 20.63 2.00 3.49
CA PRO A 164 22.08 2.11 3.71
C PRO A 164 22.50 1.71 5.13
N ILE A 165 21.72 2.11 6.11
CA ILE A 165 21.96 1.85 7.52
C ILE A 165 21.73 0.39 7.86
N ALA A 166 20.62 -0.17 7.41
CA ALA A 166 20.31 -1.60 7.54
C ALA A 166 21.41 -2.46 6.90
N LYS A 167 21.96 -2.02 5.77
CA LYS A 167 23.11 -2.67 5.12
C LYS A 167 24.36 -2.67 5.99
N ASP A 168 24.66 -1.58 6.70
CA ASP A 168 25.81 -1.50 7.58
C ASP A 168 25.63 -2.33 8.84
N ILE A 169 24.43 -2.34 9.42
CA ILE A 169 24.06 -3.26 10.50
C ILE A 169 24.20 -4.72 10.03
N ALA A 170 23.68 -5.05 8.85
CA ALA A 170 23.75 -6.39 8.29
C ALA A 170 25.21 -6.85 8.09
N LYS A 171 26.09 -5.98 7.59
CA LYS A 171 27.52 -6.28 7.44
C LYS A 171 28.18 -6.54 8.80
N ARG A 172 27.90 -5.69 9.80
CA ARG A 172 28.49 -5.78 11.13
C ARG A 172 28.14 -7.09 11.84
N PHE A 173 26.88 -7.54 11.67
CA PHE A 173 26.37 -8.74 12.33
C PHE A 173 26.35 -9.97 11.41
N ARG A 174 26.92 -9.88 10.21
CA ARG A 174 26.97 -10.94 9.19
C ARG A 174 25.59 -11.52 8.88
N LEU A 175 24.61 -10.65 8.69
CA LEU A 175 23.26 -11.02 8.23
C LEU A 175 23.25 -11.18 6.71
N ASP A 176 22.41 -12.08 6.23
CA ASP A 176 22.18 -12.23 4.81
C ASP A 176 21.43 -11.02 4.24
N ARG A 177 21.86 -10.56 3.05
CA ARG A 177 21.28 -9.38 2.39
C ARG A 177 19.82 -9.59 2.02
N ARG A 178 19.42 -10.80 1.61
CA ARG A 178 18.05 -11.12 1.24
C ARG A 178 17.14 -11.09 2.46
N LYS A 179 17.59 -11.64 3.57
CA LYS A 179 16.85 -11.58 4.84
C LYS A 179 16.70 -10.14 5.32
N THR A 180 17.76 -9.35 5.24
CA THR A 180 17.72 -7.92 5.58
C THR A 180 16.71 -7.16 4.72
N ALA A 181 16.72 -7.37 3.41
CA ALA A 181 15.74 -6.77 2.51
C ALA A 181 14.30 -7.21 2.81
N SER A 182 14.09 -8.49 3.10
CA SER A 182 12.78 -9.00 3.49
C SER A 182 12.27 -8.39 4.81
N ILE A 183 13.14 -8.20 5.80
CA ILE A 183 12.78 -7.55 7.06
C ILE A 183 12.39 -6.08 6.81
N LEU A 184 13.18 -5.34 6.04
CA LEU A 184 12.88 -3.96 5.67
C LEU A 184 11.51 -3.84 5.00
N ASP A 185 11.25 -4.69 4.01
CA ASP A 185 9.99 -4.67 3.25
C ASP A 185 8.80 -5.07 4.13
N THR A 186 8.89 -6.19 4.83
CA THR A 186 7.80 -6.72 5.65
C THR A 186 7.38 -5.76 6.76
N PHE A 187 8.34 -5.21 7.52
CA PHE A 187 8.04 -4.28 8.60
C PHE A 187 7.60 -2.91 8.09
N SER A 188 8.11 -2.47 6.95
CA SER A 188 7.63 -1.27 6.30
C SER A 188 6.17 -1.43 5.84
N CYS A 189 5.83 -2.54 5.16
CA CYS A 189 4.45 -2.83 4.76
C CYS A 189 3.50 -3.00 5.95
N LEU A 190 3.96 -3.64 7.04
CA LEU A 190 3.20 -3.77 8.28
C LEU A 190 2.78 -2.41 8.82
N ILE A 191 3.76 -1.52 9.01
CA ILE A 191 3.50 -0.18 9.56
C ILE A 191 2.65 0.64 8.60
N GLN A 192 2.95 0.61 7.30
CA GLN A 192 2.16 1.28 6.27
C GLN A 192 0.68 0.87 6.29
N GLY A 193 0.41 -0.41 6.52
CA GLY A 193 -0.95 -0.95 6.60
C GLY A 193 -1.73 -0.53 7.85
N ILE A 194 -1.05 -0.06 8.91
CA ILE A 194 -1.67 0.29 10.19
C ILE A 194 -1.76 1.82 10.39
N ILE A 195 -0.96 2.60 9.69
CA ILE A 195 -0.92 4.06 9.84
C ILE A 195 -2.25 4.68 9.37
N PRO A 196 -3.00 5.40 10.24
CA PRO A 196 -4.29 5.99 9.89
C PRO A 196 -4.18 7.14 8.87
N TYR A 197 -3.03 7.82 8.83
CA TYR A 197 -2.72 8.91 7.91
C TYR A 197 -1.93 8.45 6.67
N GLY A 198 -1.76 7.15 6.48
CA GLY A 198 -1.14 6.58 5.29
C GLY A 198 -2.04 6.71 4.06
N ALA A 199 -1.43 6.93 2.90
CA ALA A 199 -2.11 7.11 1.63
C ALA A 199 -3.20 6.06 1.35
N GLN A 200 -2.85 4.80 1.52
CA GLN A 200 -3.75 3.67 1.27
C GLN A 200 -4.95 3.68 2.21
N MET A 201 -4.73 4.03 3.48
CA MET A 201 -5.78 4.09 4.49
C MET A 201 -6.73 5.26 4.25
N LEU A 202 -6.20 6.43 3.88
CA LEU A 202 -7.02 7.60 3.56
C LEU A 202 -7.87 7.37 2.31
N ILE A 203 -7.30 6.75 1.27
CA ILE A 203 -8.05 6.39 0.06
C ILE A 203 -9.17 5.40 0.40
N ALA A 204 -8.87 4.33 1.14
CA ALA A 204 -9.85 3.34 1.54
C ALA A 204 -10.97 3.95 2.40
N ALA A 205 -10.62 4.82 3.36
CA ALA A 205 -11.56 5.53 4.21
C ALA A 205 -12.46 6.48 3.41
N GLY A 206 -11.88 7.22 2.45
CA GLY A 206 -12.62 8.12 1.56
C GLY A 206 -13.60 7.39 0.66
N LEU A 207 -13.20 6.24 0.08
CA LEU A 207 -14.06 5.43 -0.76
C LEU A 207 -15.19 4.75 0.03
N ALA A 208 -14.89 4.28 1.24
CA ALA A 208 -15.86 3.60 2.09
C ALA A 208 -16.76 4.56 2.90
N GLY A 209 -16.42 5.85 2.98
CA GLY A 209 -17.13 6.82 3.80
C GLY A 209 -17.04 6.56 5.30
N ILE A 210 -15.99 5.87 5.78
CA ILE A 210 -15.79 5.48 7.17
C ILE A 210 -14.46 6.00 7.71
N SER A 211 -14.35 6.08 9.03
CA SER A 211 -13.12 6.54 9.70
C SER A 211 -11.95 5.56 9.47
N PRO A 212 -10.71 6.05 9.20
CA PRO A 212 -9.51 5.22 9.14
C PRO A 212 -9.32 4.32 10.36
N LEU A 213 -9.64 4.81 11.55
CA LEU A 213 -9.53 4.04 12.80
C LEU A 213 -10.48 2.85 12.83
N SER A 214 -11.68 2.98 12.25
CA SER A 214 -12.64 1.87 12.13
C SER A 214 -12.14 0.79 11.18
N ILE A 215 -11.42 1.18 10.13
CA ILE A 215 -10.79 0.23 9.19
C ILE A 215 -9.69 -0.56 9.91
N ILE A 216 -8.81 0.12 10.66
CA ILE A 216 -7.69 -0.52 11.37
C ILE A 216 -8.19 -1.59 12.33
N GLY A 217 -9.28 -1.33 13.06
CA GLY A 217 -9.87 -2.29 14.00
C GLY A 217 -10.31 -3.61 13.35
N ASN A 218 -10.58 -3.60 12.04
CA ASN A 218 -11.02 -4.77 11.27
C ASN A 218 -9.94 -5.34 10.34
N LEU A 219 -8.72 -4.80 10.39
CA LEU A 219 -7.64 -5.15 9.47
C LEU A 219 -6.73 -6.22 10.09
N TYR A 220 -7.08 -7.49 9.93
CA TYR A 220 -6.31 -8.60 10.54
C TYR A 220 -5.00 -8.91 9.81
N TYR A 221 -4.94 -8.68 8.49
CA TYR A 221 -3.80 -9.09 7.67
C TYR A 221 -2.46 -8.48 8.10
N PRO A 222 -2.31 -7.15 8.31
CA PRO A 222 -1.04 -6.59 8.76
C PRO A 222 -0.58 -7.14 10.11
N PHE A 223 -1.50 -7.34 11.05
CA PHE A 223 -1.18 -7.88 12.37
C PHE A 223 -0.69 -9.33 12.29
N CYS A 224 -1.36 -10.17 11.49
CA CYS A 224 -0.92 -11.55 11.25
C CYS A 224 0.44 -11.58 10.55
N MET A 225 0.67 -10.73 9.55
CA MET A 225 1.94 -10.61 8.86
C MET A 225 3.06 -10.20 9.83
N GLY A 226 2.80 -9.20 10.68
CA GLY A 226 3.73 -8.76 11.71
C GLY A 226 4.07 -9.86 12.72
N ALA A 227 3.07 -10.59 13.20
CA ALA A 227 3.27 -11.71 14.10
C ALA A 227 4.13 -12.82 13.45
N CYS A 228 3.83 -13.18 12.20
CA CYS A 228 4.64 -14.15 11.45
C CYS A 228 6.07 -13.65 11.23
N ALA A 229 6.28 -12.36 10.95
CA ALA A 229 7.61 -11.79 10.77
C ALA A 229 8.43 -11.82 12.07
N VAL A 230 7.82 -11.46 13.20
CA VAL A 230 8.46 -11.54 14.52
C VAL A 230 8.80 -12.99 14.86
N LEU A 231 7.89 -13.92 14.63
CA LEU A 231 8.15 -15.35 14.82
C LEU A 231 9.28 -15.85 13.94
N ALA A 232 9.33 -15.43 12.67
CA ALA A 232 10.42 -15.79 11.74
C ALA A 232 11.79 -15.30 12.22
N ILE A 233 11.88 -14.13 12.84
CA ILE A 233 13.11 -13.62 13.47
C ILE A 233 13.46 -14.47 14.70
N LEU A 234 12.49 -14.76 15.55
CA LEU A 234 12.71 -15.55 16.78
C LEU A 234 13.17 -16.98 16.50
N ILE A 235 12.55 -17.65 15.52
CA ILE A 235 12.86 -19.01 15.10
C ILE A 235 14.08 -19.09 14.18
N ARG A 236 14.57 -17.93 13.67
CA ARG A 236 15.62 -17.83 12.65
C ARG A 236 15.24 -18.52 11.33
N TYR A 237 14.01 -18.35 10.92
CA TYR A 237 13.54 -18.86 9.65
C TYR A 237 13.76 -17.82 8.52
N PRO A 238 14.09 -18.23 7.30
CA PRO A 238 14.58 -19.57 6.92
C PRO A 238 16.04 -19.79 7.36
N GLY A 239 16.34 -20.96 7.93
CA GLY A 239 17.66 -21.30 8.46
C GLY A 239 18.82 -21.17 7.46
N ARG A 240 18.51 -21.20 6.15
CA ARG A 240 19.48 -21.01 5.05
C ARG A 240 20.10 -19.60 5.00
N TYR A 241 19.44 -18.60 5.59
CA TYR A 241 19.84 -17.18 5.56
C TYR A 241 20.08 -16.60 6.97
N SER A 242 20.11 -17.44 8.00
CA SER A 242 20.27 -17.01 9.40
C SER A 242 21.72 -17.02 9.90
#